data_d20369970e22c777f50cbf77489b8e36
#
_entry.id   d20369970e22c777f50cbf77489b8e36
#
_cell.length_a   1.000
_cell.length_b   1.000
_cell.length_c   1.000
_cell.angle_alpha   90.00
_cell.angle_beta   90.00
_cell.angle_gamma   90.00
#
_symmetry.space_group_name_H-M   'P 1'
#
loop_
_entity.id
_entity.type
_entity.pdbx_description
1 polymer ?
#
loop_
_entity_poly.entity_id
_entity_poly.type
_entity_poly.pdbx_seq_one_letter_code
_entity_poly.pdbx_strand_id
1 'polypeptide(L)'
;MKVSFFSRRAAKNAGWLVAGRVLHMALAFLVNLLTARYLGPSNYGLVNYAALYTAFFTSFATLGLSSLLLKDFMDDPEGAGTTVGTAIAMRLLSSTLSAVSILAIVAAVDRGERLTMTVVALYSMSLIFQAFDTIQYWFQSRLESKYATIATSVGYIIVSFYKVLLLVLGKDVRWFAISNTIDYAVAAIVFL
;
A
#
# COMPACT_ATOMS: atom_id res chain seq x y z
N MET A 1 2.78 -23.10 31.95
CA MET A 1 2.16 -21.79 32.08
C MET A 1 2.61 -20.75 31.03
N LYS A 2 3.89 -20.74 30.59
CA LYS A 2 4.39 -19.83 29.53
C LYS A 2 3.76 -20.05 28.13
N VAL A 3 3.43 -21.26 27.75
CA VAL A 3 2.87 -21.62 26.44
C VAL A 3 1.46 -21.04 26.24
N SER A 4 0.62 -21.02 27.28
CA SER A 4 -0.75 -20.46 27.18
C SER A 4 -0.77 -18.93 27.06
N PHE A 5 0.22 -18.25 27.62
CA PHE A 5 0.33 -16.78 27.54
C PHE A 5 0.82 -16.33 26.16
N PHE A 6 1.79 -17.04 25.59
CA PHE A 6 2.28 -16.80 24.23
C PHE A 6 1.18 -17.06 23.19
N SER A 7 0.42 -18.13 23.35
CA SER A 7 -0.74 -18.48 22.52
C SER A 7 -1.83 -17.38 22.55
N ARG A 8 -2.12 -16.81 23.72
CA ARG A 8 -3.11 -15.72 23.84
C ARG A 8 -2.64 -14.42 23.17
N ARG A 9 -1.35 -14.08 23.28
CA ARG A 9 -0.79 -12.90 22.57
C ARG A 9 -0.81 -13.09 21.08
N ALA A 10 -0.39 -14.25 20.58
CA ALA A 10 -0.45 -14.59 19.17
C ALA A 10 -1.88 -14.55 18.61
N ALA A 11 -2.84 -15.14 19.33
CA ALA A 11 -4.24 -15.11 18.93
C ALA A 11 -4.83 -13.68 18.90
N LYS A 12 -4.49 -12.85 19.89
CA LYS A 12 -4.90 -11.43 19.91
C LYS A 12 -4.28 -10.65 18.75
N ASN A 13 -3.02 -10.89 18.44
CA ASN A 13 -2.31 -10.26 17.33
C ASN A 13 -2.92 -10.66 15.98
N ALA A 14 -3.20 -11.95 15.78
CA ALA A 14 -3.91 -12.45 14.62
C ALA A 14 -5.33 -11.84 14.49
N GLY A 15 -6.04 -11.72 15.62
CA GLY A 15 -7.37 -11.08 15.66
C GLY A 15 -7.34 -9.63 15.17
N TRP A 16 -6.35 -8.84 15.56
CA TRP A 16 -6.18 -7.47 15.07
C TRP A 16 -5.93 -7.42 13.56
N LEU A 17 -5.06 -8.29 13.06
CA LEU A 17 -4.77 -8.37 11.61
C LEU A 17 -6.02 -8.73 10.80
N VAL A 18 -6.78 -9.72 11.26
CA VAL A 18 -8.02 -10.14 10.60
C VAL A 18 -9.08 -9.05 10.65
N ALA A 19 -9.30 -8.43 11.82
CA ALA A 19 -10.28 -7.36 11.97
C ALA A 19 -9.95 -6.16 11.08
N GLY A 20 -8.68 -5.73 11.03
CA GLY A 20 -8.23 -4.68 10.14
C GLY A 20 -8.45 -5.02 8.66
N ARG A 21 -8.16 -6.26 8.28
CA ARG A 21 -8.36 -6.72 6.90
C ARG A 21 -9.84 -6.75 6.49
N VAL A 22 -10.73 -7.21 7.38
CA VAL A 22 -12.18 -7.22 7.13
C VAL A 22 -12.71 -5.79 7.00
N LEU A 23 -12.32 -4.88 7.89
CA LEU A 23 -12.69 -3.46 7.81
C LEU A 23 -12.23 -2.85 6.48
N HIS A 24 -10.96 -3.07 6.11
CA HIS A 24 -10.41 -2.59 4.87
C HIS A 24 -11.17 -3.13 3.64
N MET A 25 -11.50 -4.43 3.63
CA MET A 25 -12.28 -5.05 2.53
C MET A 25 -13.69 -4.46 2.42
N ALA A 26 -14.37 -4.24 3.53
CA ALA A 26 -15.72 -3.67 3.55
C ALA A 26 -15.73 -2.24 3.02
N LEU A 27 -14.81 -1.40 3.51
CA LEU A 27 -14.65 -0.02 3.04
C LEU A 27 -14.23 0.01 1.55
N ALA A 28 -13.28 -0.85 1.15
CA ALA A 28 -12.84 -0.97 -0.24
C ALA A 28 -14.00 -1.30 -1.18
N PHE A 29 -14.82 -2.26 -0.80
CA PHE A 29 -15.98 -2.65 -1.61
C PHE A 29 -16.95 -1.49 -1.82
N LEU A 30 -17.33 -0.81 -0.74
CA LEU A 30 -18.27 0.33 -0.81
C LEU A 30 -17.70 1.49 -1.63
N VAL A 31 -16.46 1.90 -1.34
CA VAL A 31 -15.81 3.04 -2.00
C VAL A 31 -15.56 2.73 -3.49
N ASN A 32 -15.11 1.50 -3.83
CA ASN A 32 -14.89 1.11 -5.22
C ASN A 32 -16.19 1.04 -6.02
N LEU A 33 -17.29 0.56 -5.41
CA LEU A 33 -18.60 0.54 -6.05
C LEU A 33 -19.07 1.96 -6.40
N LEU A 34 -18.95 2.90 -5.46
CA LEU A 34 -19.30 4.30 -5.67
C LEU A 34 -18.41 4.95 -6.73
N THR A 35 -17.10 4.70 -6.65
CA THR A 35 -16.10 5.21 -7.62
C THR A 35 -16.38 4.70 -9.03
N ALA A 36 -16.66 3.39 -9.17
CA ALA A 36 -16.97 2.78 -10.46
C ALA A 36 -18.23 3.39 -11.11
N ARG A 37 -19.27 3.60 -10.31
CA ARG A 37 -20.51 4.24 -10.79
C ARG A 37 -20.29 5.69 -11.22
N TYR A 38 -19.48 6.44 -10.49
CA TYR A 38 -19.21 7.84 -10.76
C TYR A 38 -18.31 8.03 -11.99
N LEU A 39 -17.19 7.32 -12.06
CA LEU A 39 -16.22 7.46 -13.15
C LEU A 39 -16.70 6.87 -14.47
N GLY A 40 -17.65 5.94 -14.43
CA GLY A 40 -18.07 5.17 -15.58
C GLY A 40 -17.01 4.15 -16.06
N PRO A 41 -17.37 3.30 -17.03
CA PRO A 41 -16.51 2.16 -17.43
C PRO A 41 -15.13 2.59 -17.95
N SER A 42 -15.06 3.67 -18.75
CA SER A 42 -13.81 4.12 -19.37
C SER A 42 -12.79 4.63 -18.34
N ASN A 43 -13.18 5.59 -17.49
CA ASN A 43 -12.27 6.18 -16.52
C ASN A 43 -11.95 5.20 -15.37
N TYR A 44 -12.92 4.39 -14.94
CA TYR A 44 -12.68 3.34 -13.96
C TYR A 44 -11.77 2.25 -14.53
N GLY A 45 -11.93 1.89 -15.80
CA GLY A 45 -11.04 1.01 -16.54
C GLY A 45 -9.61 1.53 -16.54
N LEU A 46 -9.42 2.84 -16.74
CA LEU A 46 -8.11 3.48 -16.72
C LEU A 46 -7.42 3.41 -15.35
N VAL A 47 -8.17 3.60 -14.26
CA VAL A 47 -7.64 3.42 -12.89
C VAL A 47 -7.23 1.97 -12.65
N ASN A 48 -8.06 1.00 -13.09
CA ASN A 48 -7.73 -0.42 -12.97
C ASN A 48 -6.52 -0.81 -13.83
N TYR A 49 -6.37 -0.22 -15.00
CA TYR A 49 -5.19 -0.40 -15.86
C TYR A 49 -3.92 0.02 -15.11
N ALA A 50 -3.91 1.21 -14.51
CA ALA A 50 -2.80 1.67 -13.67
C ALA A 50 -2.56 0.73 -12.46
N ALA A 51 -3.63 0.25 -11.83
CA ALA A 51 -3.56 -0.67 -10.70
C ALA A 51 -2.92 -2.02 -11.08
N LEU A 52 -3.23 -2.56 -12.26
CA LEU A 52 -2.66 -3.83 -12.76
C LEU A 52 -1.15 -3.73 -12.97
N TYR A 53 -0.67 -2.66 -13.62
CA TYR A 53 0.78 -2.43 -13.76
C TYR A 53 1.46 -2.31 -12.41
N THR A 54 0.89 -1.50 -11.52
CA THR A 54 1.45 -1.30 -10.17
C THR A 54 1.47 -2.61 -9.38
N ALA A 55 0.40 -3.41 -9.42
CA ALA A 55 0.33 -4.69 -8.73
C ALA A 55 1.38 -5.69 -9.26
N PHE A 56 1.58 -5.76 -10.58
CA PHE A 56 2.61 -6.60 -11.19
C PHE A 56 4.00 -6.18 -10.71
N PHE A 57 4.31 -4.90 -10.77
CA PHE A 57 5.61 -4.38 -10.37
C PHE A 57 5.83 -4.33 -8.85
N THR A 58 4.78 -4.41 -8.04
CA THR A 58 4.90 -4.51 -6.57
C THR A 58 5.77 -5.71 -6.15
N SER A 59 5.69 -6.83 -6.87
CA SER A 59 6.53 -8.01 -6.59
C SER A 59 8.02 -7.70 -6.74
N PHE A 60 8.38 -6.90 -7.74
CA PHE A 60 9.76 -6.44 -7.95
C PHE A 60 10.15 -5.35 -6.96
N ALA A 61 9.26 -4.40 -6.70
CA ALA A 61 9.49 -3.30 -5.76
C ALA A 61 9.74 -3.80 -4.33
N THR A 62 9.03 -4.86 -3.91
CA THR A 62 9.18 -5.45 -2.58
C THR A 62 10.36 -6.42 -2.46
N LEU A 63 10.98 -6.82 -3.59
CA LEU A 63 12.12 -7.76 -3.66
C LEU A 63 11.85 -9.11 -2.96
N GLY A 64 10.61 -9.45 -2.65
CA GLY A 64 10.25 -10.65 -1.88
C GLY A 64 10.80 -10.68 -0.45
N LEU A 65 11.28 -9.54 0.08
CA LEU A 65 11.98 -9.45 1.36
C LEU A 65 11.07 -9.66 2.58
N SER A 66 9.76 -9.70 2.42
CA SER A 66 8.80 -9.69 3.54
C SER A 66 9.02 -10.82 4.57
N SER A 67 9.25 -12.05 4.10
CA SER A 67 9.51 -13.20 4.97
C SER A 67 10.91 -13.21 5.56
N LEU A 68 11.90 -12.72 4.81
CA LEU A 68 13.28 -12.55 5.26
C LEU A 68 13.37 -11.54 6.38
N LEU A 69 12.77 -10.36 6.19
CA LEU A 69 12.75 -9.29 7.19
C LEU A 69 12.10 -9.74 8.48
N LEU A 70 10.98 -10.47 8.40
CA LEU A 70 10.32 -10.99 9.60
C LEU A 70 11.22 -11.94 10.37
N LYS A 71 11.98 -12.81 9.67
CA LYS A 71 12.94 -13.72 10.28
C LYS A 71 14.11 -12.97 10.89
N ASP A 72 14.75 -12.05 10.14
CA ASP A 72 15.90 -11.28 10.62
C ASP A 72 15.56 -10.48 11.88
N PHE A 73 14.37 -9.86 11.95
CA PHE A 73 13.91 -9.13 13.14
C PHE A 73 13.66 -10.03 14.35
N MET A 74 13.38 -11.32 14.14
CA MET A 74 13.24 -12.30 15.22
C MET A 74 14.58 -12.85 15.68
N ASP A 75 15.54 -13.02 14.76
CA ASP A 75 16.86 -13.61 15.02
C ASP A 75 17.84 -12.57 15.62
N ASP A 76 17.79 -11.30 15.16
CA ASP A 76 18.62 -10.20 15.68
C ASP A 76 17.78 -8.95 16.00
N PRO A 77 17.17 -8.88 17.19
CA PRO A 77 16.37 -7.74 17.61
C PRO A 77 17.17 -6.45 17.84
N GLU A 78 18.48 -6.54 18.14
CA GLU A 78 19.35 -5.38 18.40
C GLU A 78 19.80 -4.72 17.10
N GLY A 79 20.04 -5.48 16.05
CA GLY A 79 20.35 -5.02 14.71
C GLY A 79 19.16 -4.54 13.89
N ALA A 80 17.93 -4.65 14.42
CA ALA A 80 16.69 -4.36 13.70
C ALA A 80 16.66 -2.96 13.05
N GLY A 81 17.21 -1.94 13.69
CA GLY A 81 17.25 -0.57 13.14
C GLY A 81 18.07 -0.47 11.84
N THR A 82 19.22 -1.13 11.80
CA THR A 82 20.08 -1.18 10.61
C THR A 82 19.40 -1.97 9.49
N THR A 83 18.78 -3.10 9.84
CA THR A 83 18.03 -3.95 8.88
C THR A 83 16.85 -3.21 8.28
N VAL A 84 16.05 -2.46 9.07
CA VAL A 84 14.96 -1.62 8.58
C VAL A 84 15.48 -0.55 7.62
N GLY A 85 16.53 0.19 8.01
CA GLY A 85 17.11 1.25 7.18
C GLY A 85 17.62 0.73 5.84
N THR A 86 18.36 -0.39 5.86
CA THR A 86 18.87 -1.04 4.65
C THR A 86 17.75 -1.52 3.75
N ALA A 87 16.73 -2.18 4.33
CA ALA A 87 15.58 -2.68 3.58
C ALA A 87 14.78 -1.54 2.94
N ILE A 88 14.55 -0.43 3.65
CA ILE A 88 13.88 0.75 3.08
C ILE A 88 14.70 1.33 1.92
N ALA A 89 16.03 1.48 2.07
CA ALA A 89 16.88 1.99 0.99
C ALA A 89 16.83 1.09 -0.26
N MET A 90 16.96 -0.22 -0.10
CA MET A 90 16.85 -1.18 -1.20
C MET A 90 15.47 -1.14 -1.87
N ARG A 91 14.39 -1.08 -1.08
CA ARG A 91 13.02 -1.00 -1.59
C ARG A 91 12.74 0.33 -2.28
N LEU A 92 13.29 1.45 -1.81
CA LEU A 92 13.17 2.74 -2.49
C LEU A 92 13.82 2.71 -3.88
N LEU A 93 15.02 2.15 -3.99
CA LEU A 93 15.70 1.98 -5.28
C LEU A 93 14.88 1.09 -6.23
N SER A 94 14.45 -0.08 -5.75
CA SER A 94 13.66 -1.03 -6.53
C SER A 94 12.29 -0.46 -6.92
N SER A 95 11.61 0.26 -6.03
CA SER A 95 10.33 0.91 -6.28
C SER A 95 10.45 2.04 -7.32
N THR A 96 11.51 2.84 -7.23
CA THR A 96 11.78 3.89 -8.21
C THR A 96 12.05 3.29 -9.60
N LEU A 97 12.88 2.25 -9.66
CA LEU A 97 13.14 1.53 -10.91
C LEU A 97 11.86 0.92 -11.48
N SER A 98 11.02 0.31 -10.63
CA SER A 98 9.73 -0.24 -11.02
C SER A 98 8.79 0.83 -11.57
N ALA A 99 8.67 1.98 -10.90
CA ALA A 99 7.84 3.08 -11.37
C ALA A 99 8.32 3.64 -12.73
N VAL A 100 9.63 3.83 -12.90
CA VAL A 100 10.22 4.24 -14.19
C VAL A 100 9.95 3.21 -15.28
N SER A 101 10.07 1.91 -14.97
CA SER A 101 9.79 0.83 -15.91
C SER A 101 8.32 0.82 -16.35
N ILE A 102 7.38 1.02 -15.42
CA ILE A 102 5.95 1.15 -15.74
C ILE A 102 5.73 2.30 -16.72
N LEU A 103 6.28 3.48 -16.43
CA LEU A 103 6.13 4.65 -17.28
C LEU A 103 6.74 4.45 -18.67
N ALA A 104 7.90 3.80 -18.76
CA ALA A 104 8.54 3.48 -20.03
C ALA A 104 7.69 2.52 -20.87
N ILE A 105 7.11 1.48 -20.26
CA ILE A 105 6.24 0.52 -20.93
C ILE A 105 4.98 1.21 -21.44
N VAL A 106 4.29 1.98 -20.58
CA VAL A 106 3.06 2.68 -20.96
C VAL A 106 3.33 3.73 -22.05
N ALA A 107 4.44 4.45 -21.98
CA ALA A 107 4.84 5.38 -23.04
C ALA A 107 5.11 4.69 -24.40
N ALA A 108 5.56 3.45 -24.38
CA ALA A 108 5.80 2.66 -25.59
C ALA A 108 4.52 2.06 -26.18
N VAL A 109 3.58 1.63 -25.30
CA VAL A 109 2.34 0.94 -25.67
C VAL A 109 1.24 1.97 -26.03
N ASP A 110 1.00 2.93 -25.15
CA ASP A 110 -0.11 3.90 -25.27
C ASP A 110 0.40 5.25 -25.82
N ARG A 111 1.00 5.20 -27.01
CA ARG A 111 1.60 6.38 -27.65
C ARG A 111 0.58 7.50 -27.87
N GLY A 112 0.79 8.61 -27.17
CA GLY A 112 -0.01 9.85 -27.37
C GLY A 112 -1.17 10.01 -26.39
N GLU A 113 -1.52 9.04 -25.59
CA GLU A 113 -2.59 9.15 -24.59
C GLU A 113 -2.09 9.81 -23.29
N ARG A 114 -2.09 11.14 -23.29
CA ARG A 114 -1.63 11.94 -22.13
C ARG A 114 -2.39 11.62 -20.83
N LEU A 115 -3.68 11.31 -20.92
CA LEU A 115 -4.50 10.99 -19.75
C LEU A 115 -4.05 9.69 -19.11
N THR A 116 -3.88 8.63 -19.91
CA THR A 116 -3.37 7.33 -19.48
C THR A 116 -2.03 7.47 -18.78
N MET A 117 -1.09 8.18 -19.41
CA MET A 117 0.23 8.42 -18.85
C MET A 117 0.17 9.15 -17.51
N THR A 118 -0.69 10.17 -17.39
CA THR A 118 -0.85 10.92 -16.14
C THR A 118 -1.44 10.05 -15.03
N VAL A 119 -2.48 9.27 -15.32
CA VAL A 119 -3.14 8.40 -14.34
C VAL A 119 -2.18 7.31 -13.86
N VAL A 120 -1.44 6.68 -14.78
CA VAL A 120 -0.46 5.65 -14.44
C VAL A 120 0.69 6.25 -13.63
N ALA A 121 1.20 7.43 -13.98
CA ALA A 121 2.25 8.11 -13.22
C ALA A 121 1.81 8.41 -11.79
N LEU A 122 0.63 9.01 -11.61
CA LEU A 122 0.09 9.33 -10.29
C LEU A 122 -0.15 8.09 -9.44
N TYR A 123 -0.58 6.99 -10.06
CA TYR A 123 -0.86 5.74 -9.36
C TYR A 123 0.43 5.00 -8.97
N SER A 124 1.42 4.93 -9.88
CA SER A 124 2.69 4.22 -9.66
C SER A 124 3.61 4.89 -8.63
N MET A 125 3.41 6.18 -8.33
CA MET A 125 4.10 6.85 -7.21
C MET A 125 3.84 6.14 -5.87
N SER A 126 2.74 5.42 -5.72
CA SER A 126 2.45 4.62 -4.52
C SER A 126 3.53 3.58 -4.22
N LEU A 127 4.22 3.04 -5.24
CA LEU A 127 5.31 2.08 -5.06
C LEU A 127 6.44 2.64 -4.19
N ILE A 128 6.75 3.93 -4.33
CA ILE A 128 7.80 4.58 -3.56
C ILE A 128 7.43 4.62 -2.07
N PHE A 129 6.18 4.97 -1.76
CA PHE A 129 5.69 5.02 -0.37
C PHE A 129 5.52 3.62 0.23
N GLN A 130 5.27 2.57 -0.58
CA GLN A 130 5.24 1.18 -0.13
C GLN A 130 6.57 0.69 0.46
N ALA A 131 7.69 1.35 0.18
CA ALA A 131 8.97 1.00 0.80
C ALA A 131 8.92 1.10 2.34
N PHE A 132 8.11 2.00 2.87
CA PHE A 132 7.93 2.20 4.31
C PHE A 132 7.07 1.12 5.00
N ASP A 133 6.36 0.28 4.22
CA ASP A 133 5.66 -0.89 4.77
C ASP A 133 6.63 -1.89 5.45
N THR A 134 7.94 -1.73 5.23
CA THR A 134 8.99 -2.46 5.95
C THR A 134 8.82 -2.35 7.47
N ILE A 135 8.38 -1.19 7.97
CA ILE A 135 8.19 -0.94 9.40
C ILE A 135 7.05 -1.81 9.97
N GLN A 136 6.05 -2.13 9.16
CA GLN A 136 4.96 -3.02 9.56
C GLN A 136 5.47 -4.42 9.95
N TYR A 137 6.49 -4.96 9.25
CA TYR A 137 7.07 -6.27 9.56
C TYR A 137 7.81 -6.26 10.89
N TRP A 138 8.41 -5.13 11.26
CA TRP A 138 9.02 -4.96 12.57
C TRP A 138 7.98 -5.05 13.70
N PHE A 139 6.83 -4.38 13.57
CA PHE A 139 5.72 -4.54 14.52
C PHE A 139 5.18 -5.97 14.58
N GLN A 140 5.13 -6.66 13.43
CA GLN A 140 4.67 -8.04 13.36
C GLN A 140 5.63 -8.99 14.09
N SER A 141 6.95 -8.81 13.96
CA SER A 141 7.96 -9.64 14.63
C SER A 141 7.85 -9.55 16.16
N ARG A 142 7.42 -8.40 16.69
CA ARG A 142 7.21 -8.16 18.12
C ARG A 142 5.82 -8.55 18.63
N LEU A 143 4.97 -9.14 17.78
CA LEU A 143 3.57 -9.44 18.09
C LEU A 143 2.77 -8.17 18.50
N GLU A 144 3.13 -7.03 17.94
CA GLU A 144 2.53 -5.71 18.17
C GLU A 144 1.78 -5.19 16.94
N SER A 145 1.24 -6.09 16.11
CA SER A 145 0.51 -5.75 14.88
C SER A 145 -0.70 -4.83 15.09
N LYS A 146 -1.13 -4.65 16.34
CA LYS A 146 -2.18 -3.68 16.69
C LYS A 146 -1.84 -2.28 16.18
N TYR A 147 -0.60 -1.82 16.39
CA TYR A 147 -0.18 -0.47 15.98
C TYR A 147 -0.13 -0.34 14.47
N ALA A 148 0.45 -1.33 13.79
CA ALA A 148 0.47 -1.37 12.33
C ALA A 148 -0.95 -1.42 11.73
N THR A 149 -1.86 -2.23 12.31
CA THR A 149 -3.24 -2.31 11.85
C THR A 149 -4.00 -1.00 12.06
N ILE A 150 -3.79 -0.31 13.20
CA ILE A 150 -4.42 0.99 13.44
C ILE A 150 -3.90 2.01 12.44
N ALA A 151 -2.57 2.08 12.22
CA ALA A 151 -1.96 3.01 11.29
C ALA A 151 -2.52 2.85 9.86
N THR A 152 -2.53 1.63 9.33
CA THR A 152 -3.06 1.34 8.00
C THR A 152 -4.57 1.57 7.91
N SER A 153 -5.34 1.25 8.97
CA SER A 153 -6.79 1.49 9.00
C SER A 153 -7.14 2.97 9.02
N VAL A 154 -6.39 3.78 9.77
CA VAL A 154 -6.56 5.24 9.81
C VAL A 154 -6.26 5.83 8.42
N GLY A 155 -5.15 5.43 7.80
CA GLY A 155 -4.81 5.84 6.44
C GLY A 155 -5.95 5.53 5.46
N TYR A 156 -6.43 4.32 5.49
CA TYR A 156 -7.50 3.89 4.60
C TYR A 156 -8.84 4.60 4.84
N ILE A 157 -9.20 4.91 6.08
CA ILE A 157 -10.39 5.70 6.41
C ILE A 157 -10.25 7.13 5.84
N ILE A 158 -9.10 7.76 6.02
CA ILE A 158 -8.82 9.10 5.48
C ILE A 158 -8.97 9.10 3.95
N VAL A 159 -8.38 8.12 3.27
CA VAL A 159 -8.45 8.01 1.80
C VAL A 159 -9.85 7.65 1.33
N SER A 160 -10.58 6.83 2.07
CA SER A 160 -11.99 6.55 1.78
C SER A 160 -12.85 7.82 1.84
N PHE A 161 -12.65 8.63 2.87
CA PHE A 161 -13.31 9.93 2.99
C PHE A 161 -12.90 10.89 1.86
N TYR A 162 -11.60 10.93 1.54
CA TYR A 162 -11.09 11.71 0.41
C TYR A 162 -11.76 11.30 -0.90
N LYS A 163 -11.88 9.99 -1.21
CA LYS A 163 -12.57 9.51 -2.40
C LYS A 163 -14.05 9.91 -2.43
N VAL A 164 -14.75 9.80 -1.30
CA VAL A 164 -16.14 10.24 -1.19
C VAL A 164 -16.26 11.76 -1.44
N LEU A 165 -15.32 12.54 -0.90
CA LEU A 165 -15.26 13.98 -1.15
C LEU A 165 -15.05 14.30 -2.64
N LEU A 166 -14.20 13.55 -3.33
CA LEU A 166 -14.01 13.70 -4.77
C LEU A 166 -15.28 13.44 -5.56
N LEU A 167 -16.09 12.45 -5.15
CA LEU A 167 -17.38 12.16 -5.76
C LEU A 167 -18.34 13.35 -5.63
N VAL A 168 -18.43 13.96 -4.44
CA VAL A 168 -19.29 15.10 -4.17
C VAL A 168 -18.83 16.35 -4.93
N LEU A 169 -17.50 16.54 -5.03
CA LEU A 169 -16.91 17.70 -5.73
C LEU A 169 -16.84 17.53 -7.25
N GLY A 170 -17.27 16.41 -7.81
CA GLY A 170 -17.27 16.19 -9.25
C GLY A 170 -15.88 16.15 -9.88
N LYS A 171 -14.86 15.60 -9.17
CA LYS A 171 -13.46 15.64 -9.63
C LYS A 171 -13.15 14.60 -10.71
N ASP A 172 -12.15 14.91 -11.55
CA ASP A 172 -11.65 14.08 -12.64
C ASP A 172 -10.90 12.81 -12.14
N VAL A 173 -10.77 11.83 -13.00
CA VAL A 173 -10.10 10.53 -12.76
C VAL A 173 -8.69 10.65 -12.20
N ARG A 174 -7.95 11.70 -12.53
CA ARG A 174 -6.60 11.99 -12.01
C ARG A 174 -6.57 12.08 -10.48
N TRP A 175 -7.57 12.68 -9.87
CA TRP A 175 -7.70 12.80 -8.42
C TRP A 175 -7.98 11.46 -7.75
N PHE A 176 -8.68 10.55 -8.44
CA PHE A 176 -8.88 9.19 -7.97
C PHE A 176 -7.61 8.34 -8.10
N ALA A 177 -6.80 8.57 -9.14
CA ALA A 177 -5.51 7.88 -9.29
C ALA A 177 -4.53 8.23 -8.16
N ILE A 178 -4.41 9.52 -7.80
CA ILE A 178 -3.52 9.94 -6.71
C ILE A 178 -3.98 9.45 -5.34
N SER A 179 -5.25 9.10 -5.16
CA SER A 179 -5.76 8.60 -3.88
C SER A 179 -5.03 7.33 -3.40
N ASN A 180 -4.58 6.48 -4.32
CA ASN A 180 -3.77 5.31 -3.99
C ASN A 180 -2.39 5.69 -3.42
N THR A 181 -1.76 6.71 -4.01
CA THR A 181 -0.49 7.25 -3.52
C THR A 181 -0.66 7.91 -2.15
N ILE A 182 -1.77 8.63 -1.92
CA ILE A 182 -2.09 9.24 -0.63
C ILE A 182 -2.25 8.17 0.46
N ASP A 183 -2.87 7.02 0.15
CA ASP A 183 -3.05 5.91 1.09
C ASP A 183 -1.71 5.44 1.67
N TYR A 184 -0.78 5.09 0.79
CA TYR A 184 0.56 4.66 1.20
C TYR A 184 1.38 5.80 1.83
N ALA A 185 1.22 7.04 1.37
CA ALA A 185 1.89 8.19 1.96
C ALA A 185 1.42 8.45 3.40
N VAL A 186 0.12 8.40 3.66
CA VAL A 186 -0.44 8.53 5.01
C VAL A 186 0.05 7.39 5.91
N ALA A 187 0.02 6.14 5.42
CA ALA A 187 0.56 5.01 6.16
C ALA A 187 2.05 5.20 6.48
N ALA A 188 2.86 5.64 5.52
CA ALA A 188 4.28 5.94 5.73
C ALA A 188 4.51 7.01 6.80
N ILE A 189 3.73 8.10 6.79
CA ILE A 189 3.83 9.18 7.79
C ILE A 189 3.45 8.68 9.19
N VAL A 190 2.46 7.81 9.30
CA VAL A 190 2.03 7.27 10.59
C VAL A 190 3.03 6.25 11.14
N PHE A 191 3.83 5.60 10.29
CA PHE A 191 4.88 4.67 10.70
C PHE A 191 6.18 5.38 11.13
N LEU A 192 6.42 6.61 10.71
CA LEU A 192 7.60 7.42 11.07
C LEU A 192 7.39 8.15 12.40
#